data_fd5b9d3777b6422efd7bd4086cde0067
#
_entry.id   fd5b9d3777b6422efd7bd4086cde0067
#
_cell.length_a   1.000
_cell.length_b   1.000
_cell.length_c   1.000
_cell.angle_alpha   90.00
_cell.angle_beta   90.00
_cell.angle_gamma   90.00
#
_symmetry.space_group_name_H-M   'P 1'
#
loop_
_entity.id
_entity.type
_entity.pdbx_description
1 polymer ?
#
loop_
_entity_poly.entity_id
_entity_poly.type
_entity_poly.pdbx_seq_one_letter_code
_entity_poly.pdbx_strand_id
1 'polypeptide(L)'
;QTKELLAKEHGTIMVLCGAWTFPLASGAFRSMNTPDMATYMANLGRAARHASHDMARASTAIKNRALQQLAHEIDRNRSLVLTANGQDLASAHSAGLDSAFIDRLTLTPERIDAMVEGLAQIIALPDPVGEISELRQRPSGIQVGRMRVPLGVIGIIYESRPNVTVDAAALCLKAGNAAILRGGSEAIHSNRTLAALMSESLARTGLPPSAVQLVSMTDRAAVDYLIRDRESVDVIIPRGGRSLIEHISAEARVPVIKHLDGICHVYIDDSADVDMAVRVAD
;
A
#
# COMPACT_ATOMS: atom_id res chain seq x y z
N GLN A 1 42.29 19.27 -8.50
CA GLN A 1 43.11 19.18 -7.27
C GLN A 1 42.32 19.82 -6.14
N THR A 2 41.61 19.07 -5.40
CA THR A 2 40.83 19.47 -4.23
C THR A 2 41.53 18.89 -3.01
N LYS A 3 42.10 19.78 -2.17
CA LYS A 3 42.69 19.36 -0.90
C LYS A 3 41.59 19.29 0.17
N GLU A 4 41.40 18.10 0.74
CA GLU A 4 40.77 17.94 2.03
C GLU A 4 41.62 18.58 3.13
N LEU A 5 40.97 19.35 3.98
CA LEU A 5 41.48 19.73 5.30
C LEU A 5 40.50 19.26 6.35
N LEU A 6 40.87 18.16 6.98
CA LEU A 6 40.28 17.69 8.24
C LEU A 6 40.93 18.48 9.39
N ALA A 7 40.18 19.33 10.05
CA ALA A 7 40.53 19.86 11.36
C ALA A 7 39.58 19.25 12.39
N LYS A 8 40.15 18.43 13.23
CA LYS A 8 39.49 17.79 14.36
C LYS A 8 39.88 18.57 15.62
N GLU A 9 39.00 19.44 16.09
CA GLU A 9 39.01 19.88 17.50
C GLU A 9 37.59 20.34 17.88
N HIS A 10 37.10 19.83 19.01
CA HIS A 10 35.89 20.26 19.72
C HIS A 10 34.53 20.01 19.04
N GLY A 11 34.21 18.77 18.66
CA GLY A 11 32.81 18.30 18.60
C GLY A 11 31.89 18.97 17.55
N THR A 12 32.46 19.67 16.53
CA THR A 12 31.65 20.31 15.48
C THR A 12 31.96 19.67 14.14
N ILE A 13 30.98 19.03 13.53
CA ILE A 13 31.04 18.53 12.15
C ILE A 13 30.49 19.64 11.25
N MET A 14 31.32 20.19 10.36
CA MET A 14 30.91 21.15 9.35
C MET A 14 30.78 20.42 8.01
N VAL A 15 29.61 20.41 7.42
CA VAL A 15 29.38 19.94 6.05
C VAL A 15 29.28 21.18 5.15
N LEU A 16 30.27 21.37 4.26
CA LEU A 16 30.24 22.41 3.24
C LEU A 16 29.59 21.86 1.97
N CYS A 17 28.39 22.31 1.68
CA CYS A 17 27.77 22.15 0.38
C CYS A 17 27.30 23.53 -0.08
N GLY A 18 27.98 24.03 -1.10
CA GLY A 18 27.71 25.23 -1.91
C GLY A 18 26.93 26.40 -1.29
N ALA A 19 27.62 27.43 -0.87
CA ALA A 19 27.21 28.85 -0.74
C ALA A 19 26.18 29.27 0.33
N TRP A 20 25.73 28.38 1.25
CA TRP A 20 24.94 28.83 2.41
C TRP A 20 25.46 28.19 3.69
N THR A 21 26.07 28.98 4.55
CA THR A 21 26.48 28.57 5.91
C THR A 21 25.33 28.88 6.87
N PHE A 22 24.70 27.86 7.42
CA PHE A 22 23.82 28.01 8.59
C PHE A 22 24.60 27.67 9.85
N PRO A 23 24.62 28.53 10.88
CA PRO A 23 25.21 28.19 12.17
C PRO A 23 24.32 27.16 12.85
N LEU A 24 24.86 25.96 13.08
CA LEU A 24 24.24 25.00 13.99
C LEU A 24 24.43 25.53 15.42
N ALA A 25 23.38 26.12 15.98
CA ALA A 25 23.31 26.43 17.40
C ALA A 25 23.39 25.10 18.17
N SER A 26 24.32 25.05 19.13
CA SER A 26 24.43 23.99 20.14
C SER A 26 23.26 24.11 21.13
N GLY A 27 22.08 23.72 20.67
CA GLY A 27 20.87 23.60 21.48
C GLY A 27 20.43 22.14 21.47
N ALA A 28 20.35 21.54 22.63
CA ALA A 28 19.92 20.20 22.93
C ALA A 28 19.11 19.56 21.81
N PHE A 29 19.59 18.44 21.28
CA PHE A 29 18.74 17.49 20.55
C PHE A 29 17.59 17.13 21.49
N ARG A 30 16.50 17.88 21.44
CA ARG A 30 15.23 17.41 21.96
C ARG A 30 14.98 16.12 21.22
N SER A 31 14.98 15.01 21.94
CA SER A 31 14.37 13.78 21.53
C SER A 31 13.04 14.19 20.86
N MET A 32 12.95 14.08 19.54
CA MET A 32 11.68 14.20 18.87
C MET A 32 10.86 13.04 19.45
N ASN A 33 9.96 13.36 20.38
CA ASN A 33 9.00 12.40 20.89
C ASN A 33 8.40 11.70 19.68
N THR A 34 8.70 10.42 19.50
CA THR A 34 7.95 9.58 18.57
C THR A 34 6.49 9.79 18.96
N PRO A 35 5.62 10.27 18.07
CA PRO A 35 4.23 10.50 18.42
C PRO A 35 3.67 9.20 18.99
N ASP A 36 2.95 9.31 20.10
CA ASP A 36 2.22 8.20 20.66
C ASP A 36 1.44 7.49 19.54
N MET A 37 1.45 6.17 19.56
CA MET A 37 0.80 5.32 18.53
C MET A 37 -0.63 5.79 18.23
N ALA A 38 -1.40 6.12 19.28
CA ALA A 38 -2.76 6.58 19.13
C ALA A 38 -2.84 7.90 18.33
N THR A 39 -1.99 8.86 18.66
CA THR A 39 -1.90 10.14 17.94
C THR A 39 -1.47 9.96 16.49
N TYR A 40 -0.48 9.10 16.23
CA TYR A 40 -0.02 8.76 14.89
C TYR A 40 -1.16 8.18 14.05
N MET A 41 -1.84 7.13 14.55
CA MET A 41 -2.91 6.46 13.84
C MET A 41 -4.12 7.37 13.60
N ALA A 42 -4.49 8.20 14.61
CA ALA A 42 -5.57 9.16 14.48
C ALA A 42 -5.26 10.24 13.41
N ASN A 43 -4.02 10.72 13.32
CA ASN A 43 -3.62 11.68 12.30
C ASN A 43 -3.66 11.07 10.89
N LEU A 44 -3.17 9.85 10.76
CA LEU A 44 -3.19 9.08 9.52
C LEU A 44 -4.63 8.82 9.06
N GLY A 45 -5.50 8.38 9.96
CA GLY A 45 -6.91 8.16 9.67
C GLY A 45 -7.64 9.42 9.21
N ARG A 46 -7.47 10.54 9.93
CA ARG A 46 -8.08 11.83 9.53
C ARG A 46 -7.60 12.32 8.17
N ALA A 47 -6.30 12.18 7.87
CA ALA A 47 -5.76 12.57 6.58
C ALA A 47 -6.32 11.70 5.44
N ALA A 48 -6.46 10.38 5.65
CA ALA A 48 -7.11 9.49 4.70
C ALA A 48 -8.58 9.83 4.50
N ARG A 49 -9.32 10.10 5.58
CA ARG A 49 -10.73 10.50 5.52
C ARG A 49 -10.91 11.79 4.72
N HIS A 50 -10.08 12.80 4.94
CA HIS A 50 -10.13 14.02 4.15
C HIS A 50 -9.86 13.74 2.66
N ALA A 51 -8.81 12.97 2.37
CA ALA A 51 -8.46 12.61 0.99
C ALA A 51 -9.56 11.79 0.29
N SER A 52 -10.31 10.96 1.02
CA SER A 52 -11.38 10.14 0.45
C SER A 52 -12.49 10.98 -0.19
N HIS A 53 -12.77 12.18 0.35
CA HIS A 53 -13.75 13.09 -0.22
C HIS A 53 -13.32 13.65 -1.58
N ASP A 54 -12.03 13.92 -1.76
CA ASP A 54 -11.48 14.38 -3.04
C ASP A 54 -11.42 13.22 -4.04
N MET A 55 -11.03 12.02 -3.57
CA MET A 55 -11.03 10.81 -4.40
C MET A 55 -12.42 10.47 -4.93
N ALA A 56 -13.47 10.63 -4.12
CA ALA A 56 -14.85 10.37 -4.52
C ALA A 56 -15.34 11.29 -5.65
N ARG A 57 -14.73 12.48 -5.79
CA ARG A 57 -15.05 13.45 -6.85
C ARG A 57 -14.10 13.36 -8.05
N ALA A 58 -13.02 12.58 -7.94
CA ALA A 58 -12.01 12.47 -8.98
C ALA A 58 -12.59 11.81 -10.24
N SER A 59 -12.38 12.42 -11.39
CA SER A 59 -12.79 11.83 -12.66
C SER A 59 -11.96 10.59 -13.01
N THR A 60 -12.53 9.68 -13.79
CA THR A 60 -11.83 8.51 -14.33
C THR A 60 -10.51 8.89 -15.00
N ALA A 61 -10.49 10.00 -15.74
CA ALA A 61 -9.31 10.47 -16.45
C ALA A 61 -8.17 10.85 -15.49
N ILE A 62 -8.45 11.50 -14.37
CA ILE A 62 -7.41 11.89 -13.40
C ILE A 62 -6.92 10.68 -12.60
N LYS A 63 -7.83 9.76 -12.22
CA LYS A 63 -7.46 8.50 -11.59
C LYS A 63 -6.54 7.66 -12.49
N ASN A 64 -6.91 7.51 -13.76
CA ASN A 64 -6.09 6.78 -14.72
C ASN A 64 -4.72 7.44 -14.93
N ARG A 65 -4.64 8.78 -15.02
CA ARG A 65 -3.36 9.49 -15.10
C ARG A 65 -2.48 9.26 -13.89
N ALA A 66 -3.05 9.21 -12.69
CA ALA A 66 -2.29 8.93 -11.48
C ALA A 66 -1.70 7.52 -11.49
N LEU A 67 -2.46 6.52 -11.95
CA LEU A 67 -1.99 5.15 -12.11
C LEU A 67 -0.94 5.02 -13.22
N GLN A 68 -1.08 5.75 -14.34
CA GLN A 68 -0.06 5.82 -15.40
C GLN A 68 1.24 6.46 -14.88
N GLN A 69 1.13 7.56 -14.12
CA GLN A 69 2.28 8.20 -13.50
C GLN A 69 2.98 7.26 -12.52
N LEU A 70 2.22 6.51 -11.72
CA LEU A 70 2.77 5.51 -10.81
C LEU A 70 3.52 4.40 -11.56
N ALA A 71 2.94 3.86 -12.63
CA ALA A 71 3.58 2.87 -13.48
C ALA A 71 4.93 3.39 -14.03
N HIS A 72 4.94 4.63 -14.51
CA HIS A 72 6.15 5.30 -14.99
C HIS A 72 7.20 5.50 -13.88
N GLU A 73 6.78 5.94 -12.68
CA GLU A 73 7.71 6.14 -11.56
C GLU A 73 8.29 4.83 -11.04
N ILE A 74 7.52 3.74 -10.99
CA ILE A 74 8.02 2.41 -10.62
C ILE A 74 9.05 1.94 -11.65
N ASP A 75 8.73 2.06 -12.93
CA ASP A 75 9.62 1.65 -14.02
C ASP A 75 10.94 2.44 -14.01
N ARG A 76 10.85 3.76 -13.83
CA ARG A 76 12.02 4.65 -13.78
C ARG A 76 12.89 4.41 -12.54
N ASN A 77 12.30 4.02 -11.42
CA ASN A 77 12.99 3.87 -10.14
C ASN A 77 13.22 2.38 -9.75
N ARG A 78 13.31 1.47 -10.74
CA ARG A 78 13.52 0.02 -10.52
C ARG A 78 14.69 -0.26 -9.57
N SER A 79 15.82 0.40 -9.78
CA SER A 79 17.02 0.23 -8.95
C SER A 79 16.79 0.60 -7.48
N LEU A 80 16.01 1.66 -7.24
CA LEU A 80 15.65 2.08 -5.88
C LEU A 80 14.75 1.04 -5.21
N VAL A 81 13.75 0.53 -5.93
CA VAL A 81 12.84 -0.51 -5.43
C VAL A 81 13.60 -1.81 -5.13
N LEU A 82 14.48 -2.24 -6.04
CA LEU A 82 15.30 -3.45 -5.84
C LEU A 82 16.29 -3.29 -4.69
N THR A 83 16.88 -2.10 -4.51
CA THR A 83 17.78 -1.81 -3.38
C THR A 83 17.03 -1.90 -2.05
N ALA A 84 15.83 -1.31 -1.96
CA ALA A 84 15.00 -1.40 -0.78
C ALA A 84 14.59 -2.85 -0.48
N ASN A 85 14.23 -3.62 -1.52
CA ASN A 85 13.91 -5.03 -1.36
C ASN A 85 15.12 -5.86 -0.91
N GLY A 86 16.32 -5.54 -1.39
CA GLY A 86 17.56 -6.16 -0.92
C GLY A 86 17.79 -5.97 0.59
N GLN A 87 17.41 -4.83 1.17
CA GLN A 87 17.46 -4.60 2.61
C GLN A 87 16.48 -5.50 3.38
N ASP A 88 15.25 -5.62 2.86
CA ASP A 88 14.24 -6.52 3.44
C ASP A 88 14.70 -7.98 3.39
N LEU A 89 15.27 -8.43 2.25
CA LEU A 89 15.79 -9.78 2.07
C LEU A 89 16.98 -10.08 3.00
N ALA A 90 17.90 -9.14 3.17
CA ALA A 90 19.02 -9.29 4.09
C ALA A 90 18.54 -9.49 5.54
N SER A 91 17.53 -8.73 5.94
CA SER A 91 16.88 -8.86 7.26
C SER A 91 16.17 -10.20 7.41
N ALA A 92 15.43 -10.64 6.37
CA ALA A 92 14.71 -11.91 6.35
C ALA A 92 15.66 -13.11 6.45
N HIS A 93 16.78 -13.11 5.70
CA HIS A 93 17.80 -14.13 5.79
C HIS A 93 18.46 -14.18 7.17
N SER A 94 18.76 -13.00 7.75
CA SER A 94 19.36 -12.93 9.10
C SER A 94 18.40 -13.43 10.19
N ALA A 95 17.09 -13.29 9.98
CA ALA A 95 16.05 -13.82 10.86
C ALA A 95 15.74 -15.30 10.64
N GLY A 96 16.36 -15.96 9.65
CA GLY A 96 16.18 -17.38 9.37
C GLY A 96 14.79 -17.74 8.81
N LEU A 97 14.14 -16.82 8.07
CA LEU A 97 12.83 -17.09 7.48
C LEU A 97 12.93 -18.18 6.40
N ASP A 98 11.86 -18.94 6.23
CA ASP A 98 11.83 -20.06 5.27
C ASP A 98 11.89 -19.59 3.81
N SER A 99 12.28 -20.52 2.91
CA SER A 99 12.47 -20.21 1.49
C SER A 99 11.20 -19.76 0.78
N ALA A 100 10.04 -20.30 1.16
CA ALA A 100 8.75 -19.91 0.56
C ALA A 100 8.35 -18.50 1.00
N PHE A 101 8.71 -18.11 2.23
CA PHE A 101 8.54 -16.74 2.69
C PHE A 101 9.44 -15.76 1.95
N ILE A 102 10.74 -16.12 1.81
CA ILE A 102 11.73 -15.32 1.09
C ILE A 102 11.32 -15.15 -0.39
N ASP A 103 10.84 -16.21 -1.04
CA ASP A 103 10.34 -16.10 -2.41
C ASP A 103 9.18 -15.11 -2.53
N ARG A 104 8.22 -15.15 -1.62
CA ARG A 104 7.10 -14.19 -1.60
C ARG A 104 7.54 -12.75 -1.37
N LEU A 105 8.60 -12.54 -0.59
CA LEU A 105 9.17 -11.22 -0.28
C LEU A 105 9.99 -10.66 -1.42
N THR A 106 10.61 -11.53 -2.23
CA THR A 106 11.56 -11.15 -3.27
C THR A 106 10.87 -10.36 -4.39
N LEU A 107 11.43 -9.22 -4.75
CA LEU A 107 11.14 -8.51 -6.00
C LEU A 107 12.28 -8.77 -6.99
N THR A 108 11.93 -9.24 -8.18
CA THR A 108 12.85 -9.36 -9.32
C THR A 108 12.47 -8.31 -10.38
N PRO A 109 13.32 -8.04 -11.36
CA PRO A 109 12.96 -7.20 -12.50
C PRO A 109 11.64 -7.63 -13.16
N GLU A 110 11.43 -8.94 -13.34
CA GLU A 110 10.22 -9.52 -13.93
C GLU A 110 8.98 -9.29 -13.04
N ARG A 111 9.14 -9.36 -11.71
CA ARG A 111 8.05 -9.05 -10.77
C ARG A 111 7.71 -7.56 -10.76
N ILE A 112 8.69 -6.69 -11.03
CA ILE A 112 8.43 -5.25 -11.24
C ILE A 112 7.70 -5.03 -12.57
N ASP A 113 8.09 -5.73 -13.65
CA ASP A 113 7.36 -5.71 -14.93
C ASP A 113 5.89 -6.12 -14.72
N ALA A 114 5.66 -7.19 -13.96
CA ALA A 114 4.31 -7.65 -13.64
C ALA A 114 3.50 -6.61 -12.83
N MET A 115 4.13 -5.86 -11.91
CA MET A 115 3.45 -4.75 -11.22
C MET A 115 3.05 -3.62 -12.19
N VAL A 116 3.93 -3.25 -13.11
CA VAL A 116 3.65 -2.21 -14.13
C VAL A 116 2.53 -2.67 -15.06
N GLU A 117 2.56 -3.92 -15.50
CA GLU A 117 1.49 -4.53 -16.30
C GLU A 117 0.16 -4.59 -15.53
N GLY A 118 0.20 -4.97 -14.24
CA GLY A 118 -0.98 -4.95 -13.36
C GLY A 118 -1.62 -3.58 -13.27
N LEU A 119 -0.82 -2.52 -13.19
CA LEU A 119 -1.33 -1.13 -13.25
C LEU A 119 -2.00 -0.82 -14.58
N ALA A 120 -1.43 -1.26 -15.71
CA ALA A 120 -2.03 -1.08 -17.03
C ALA A 120 -3.39 -1.81 -17.13
N GLN A 121 -3.48 -3.02 -16.59
CA GLN A 121 -4.72 -3.78 -16.53
C GLN A 121 -5.78 -3.07 -15.66
N ILE A 122 -5.41 -2.53 -14.50
CA ILE A 122 -6.32 -1.77 -13.63
C ILE A 122 -6.81 -0.49 -14.32
N ILE A 123 -5.93 0.20 -15.06
CA ILE A 123 -6.31 1.38 -15.87
C ILE A 123 -7.37 1.02 -16.92
N ALA A 124 -7.24 -0.14 -17.55
CA ALA A 124 -8.17 -0.62 -18.57
C ALA A 124 -9.54 -1.04 -18.02
N LEU A 125 -9.65 -1.35 -16.72
CA LEU A 125 -10.93 -1.68 -16.09
C LEU A 125 -11.93 -0.51 -16.23
N PRO A 126 -13.23 -0.79 -16.38
CA PRO A 126 -14.24 0.25 -16.29
C PRO A 126 -14.24 0.89 -14.90
N ASP A 127 -14.53 2.18 -14.86
CA ASP A 127 -14.68 2.89 -13.58
C ASP A 127 -16.05 2.53 -12.98
N PRO A 128 -16.10 1.96 -11.78
CA PRO A 128 -17.37 1.58 -11.18
C PRO A 128 -18.17 2.78 -10.62
N VAL A 129 -17.50 3.93 -10.40
CA VAL A 129 -18.12 5.09 -9.75
C VAL A 129 -19.10 5.78 -10.71
N GLY A 130 -20.35 5.95 -10.24
CA GLY A 130 -21.40 6.57 -11.03
C GLY A 130 -22.19 5.58 -11.91
N GLU A 131 -21.82 4.29 -11.96
CA GLU A 131 -22.61 3.29 -12.64
C GLU A 131 -24.02 3.19 -12.05
N ILE A 132 -25.04 3.30 -12.88
CA ILE A 132 -26.45 3.20 -12.49
C ILE A 132 -27.01 1.88 -12.98
N SER A 133 -27.62 1.13 -12.05
CA SER A 133 -28.29 -0.14 -12.33
C SER A 133 -29.74 -0.13 -11.86
N GLU A 134 -30.52 -1.10 -12.32
CA GLU A 134 -31.90 -1.34 -11.89
C GLU A 134 -32.83 -0.10 -11.97
N LEU A 135 -32.62 0.77 -12.96
CA LEU A 135 -33.46 1.94 -13.15
C LEU A 135 -34.89 1.50 -13.51
N ARG A 136 -35.88 1.84 -12.67
CA ARG A 136 -37.28 1.45 -12.83
C ARG A 136 -38.21 2.66 -12.63
N GLN A 137 -39.19 2.80 -13.52
CA GLN A 137 -40.25 3.76 -13.34
C GLN A 137 -41.25 3.25 -12.29
N ARG A 138 -41.66 4.13 -11.39
CA ARG A 138 -42.68 3.86 -10.37
C ARG A 138 -44.04 4.39 -10.81
N PRO A 139 -45.14 3.89 -10.22
CA PRO A 139 -46.49 4.38 -10.56
C PRO A 139 -46.68 5.90 -10.38
N SER A 140 -45.89 6.52 -9.50
CA SER A 140 -45.85 7.98 -9.28
C SER A 140 -45.15 8.76 -10.41
N GLY A 141 -44.57 8.10 -11.43
CA GLY A 141 -43.83 8.70 -12.52
C GLY A 141 -42.33 8.93 -12.23
N ILE A 142 -41.87 8.78 -10.96
CA ILE A 142 -40.45 8.87 -10.62
C ILE A 142 -39.65 7.66 -11.12
N GLN A 143 -38.39 7.89 -11.45
CA GLN A 143 -37.44 6.80 -11.74
C GLN A 143 -36.55 6.55 -10.51
N VAL A 144 -36.43 5.29 -10.12
CA VAL A 144 -35.59 4.85 -8.99
C VAL A 144 -34.59 3.82 -9.49
N GLY A 145 -33.32 4.02 -9.16
CA GLY A 145 -32.22 3.12 -9.49
C GLY A 145 -31.19 3.06 -8.40
N ARG A 146 -30.15 2.27 -8.61
CA ARG A 146 -28.99 2.18 -7.71
C ARG A 146 -27.78 2.76 -8.42
N MET A 147 -27.06 3.66 -7.75
CA MET A 147 -25.82 4.24 -8.23
C MET A 147 -24.66 3.75 -7.36
N ARG A 148 -23.59 3.29 -8.00
CA ARG A 148 -22.36 2.91 -7.29
C ARG A 148 -21.60 4.16 -6.85
N VAL A 149 -21.18 4.18 -5.59
CA VAL A 149 -20.38 5.23 -4.98
C VAL A 149 -19.15 4.62 -4.30
N PRO A 150 -18.05 5.37 -4.12
CA PRO A 150 -16.91 4.90 -3.35
C PRO A 150 -17.30 4.53 -1.91
N LEU A 151 -16.60 3.56 -1.34
CA LEU A 151 -16.78 3.16 0.06
C LEU A 151 -16.23 4.22 1.03
N GLY A 152 -15.16 4.92 0.63
CA GLY A 152 -14.49 5.92 1.44
C GLY A 152 -13.02 5.56 1.72
N VAL A 153 -12.70 5.17 2.95
CA VAL A 153 -11.35 4.75 3.37
C VAL A 153 -11.30 3.25 3.58
N ILE A 154 -10.39 2.58 2.88
CA ILE A 154 -10.20 1.14 2.97
C ILE A 154 -8.89 0.86 3.70
N GLY A 155 -8.97 0.17 4.84
CA GLY A 155 -7.80 -0.37 5.53
C GLY A 155 -7.42 -1.73 4.96
N ILE A 156 -6.19 -1.89 4.48
CA ILE A 156 -5.70 -3.16 3.93
C ILE A 156 -4.54 -3.64 4.78
N ILE A 157 -4.69 -4.83 5.38
CA ILE A 157 -3.69 -5.44 6.24
C ILE A 157 -3.17 -6.68 5.52
N TYR A 158 -1.85 -6.72 5.22
CA TYR A 158 -1.27 -7.79 4.41
C TYR A 158 0.12 -8.18 4.89
N GLU A 159 0.60 -9.33 4.43
CA GLU A 159 1.88 -9.95 4.82
C GLU A 159 2.76 -10.18 3.60
N SER A 160 4.06 -10.20 3.80
CA SER A 160 5.13 -10.80 2.97
C SER A 160 5.19 -10.47 1.47
N ARG A 161 4.33 -9.62 0.91
CA ARG A 161 4.27 -9.40 -0.55
C ARG A 161 4.29 -7.91 -0.88
N PRO A 162 5.45 -7.33 -1.21
CA PRO A 162 5.55 -5.90 -1.53
C PRO A 162 4.67 -5.45 -2.70
N ASN A 163 4.45 -6.32 -3.71
CA ASN A 163 3.55 -6.00 -4.84
C ASN A 163 2.13 -5.68 -4.41
N VAL A 164 1.63 -6.30 -3.31
CA VAL A 164 0.29 -6.03 -2.79
C VAL A 164 0.12 -4.56 -2.41
N THR A 165 1.20 -3.88 -2.01
CA THR A 165 1.20 -2.44 -1.73
C THR A 165 0.70 -1.64 -2.94
N VAL A 166 1.18 -1.99 -4.15
CA VAL A 166 0.80 -1.33 -5.39
C VAL A 166 -0.59 -1.76 -5.85
N ASP A 167 -0.83 -3.08 -5.91
CA ASP A 167 -2.07 -3.64 -6.43
C ASP A 167 -3.29 -3.16 -5.63
N ALA A 168 -3.20 -3.25 -4.29
CA ALA A 168 -4.27 -2.87 -3.39
C ALA A 168 -4.56 -1.35 -3.45
N ALA A 169 -3.51 -0.52 -3.43
CA ALA A 169 -3.66 0.92 -3.56
C ALA A 169 -4.28 1.31 -4.90
N ALA A 170 -3.80 0.72 -6.01
CA ALA A 170 -4.28 1.02 -7.35
C ALA A 170 -5.77 0.69 -7.52
N LEU A 171 -6.23 -0.44 -7.01
CA LEU A 171 -7.65 -0.83 -7.02
C LEU A 171 -8.49 0.14 -6.20
N CYS A 172 -8.02 0.56 -5.01
CA CYS A 172 -8.72 1.55 -4.19
C CYS A 172 -8.84 2.89 -4.92
N LEU A 173 -7.74 3.40 -5.47
CA LEU A 173 -7.70 4.66 -6.23
C LEU A 173 -8.61 4.60 -7.45
N LYS A 174 -8.59 3.50 -8.23
CA LYS A 174 -9.45 3.31 -9.41
C LYS A 174 -10.92 3.37 -9.04
N ALA A 175 -11.30 2.80 -7.90
CA ALA A 175 -12.66 2.82 -7.37
C ALA A 175 -13.00 4.09 -6.57
N GLY A 176 -12.15 5.13 -6.60
CA GLY A 176 -12.42 6.42 -5.95
C GLY A 176 -12.28 6.41 -4.43
N ASN A 177 -11.57 5.43 -3.86
CA ASN A 177 -11.36 5.30 -2.42
C ASN A 177 -9.96 5.80 -2.02
N ALA A 178 -9.82 6.21 -0.76
CA ALA A 178 -8.52 6.31 -0.10
C ALA A 178 -8.14 4.96 0.53
N ALA A 179 -6.84 4.72 0.69
CA ALA A 179 -6.31 3.48 1.25
C ALA A 179 -5.34 3.73 2.41
N ILE A 180 -5.48 2.97 3.49
CA ILE A 180 -4.51 2.85 4.55
C ILE A 180 -3.92 1.44 4.48
N LEU A 181 -2.63 1.36 4.18
CA LEU A 181 -1.90 0.12 3.96
C LEU A 181 -1.09 -0.25 5.19
N ARG A 182 -1.29 -1.45 5.71
CA ARG A 182 -0.47 -2.01 6.79
C ARG A 182 0.15 -3.31 6.30
N GLY A 183 1.35 -3.21 5.73
CA GLY A 183 2.16 -4.37 5.33
C GLY A 183 2.91 -5.00 6.50
N GLY A 184 3.38 -6.21 6.33
CA GLY A 184 4.26 -6.88 7.29
C GLY A 184 5.56 -6.10 7.52
N SER A 185 6.15 -6.27 8.70
CA SER A 185 7.40 -5.61 9.08
C SER A 185 8.60 -6.06 8.24
N GLU A 186 8.52 -7.25 7.70
CA GLU A 186 9.54 -7.89 6.85
C GLU A 186 9.70 -7.22 5.48
N ALA A 187 8.71 -6.48 4.99
CA ALA A 187 8.73 -5.76 3.72
C ALA A 187 8.76 -4.24 3.89
N ILE A 188 9.18 -3.75 5.03
CA ILE A 188 9.01 -2.34 5.40
C ILE A 188 9.76 -1.38 4.46
N HIS A 189 10.97 -1.72 4.01
CA HIS A 189 11.77 -0.89 3.11
C HIS A 189 11.15 -0.82 1.72
N SER A 190 10.78 -1.97 1.15
CA SER A 190 10.05 -2.05 -0.12
C SER A 190 8.74 -1.28 -0.08
N ASN A 191 7.93 -1.52 0.96
CA ASN A 191 6.63 -0.89 1.11
C ASN A 191 6.75 0.64 1.25
N ARG A 192 7.73 1.16 2.01
CA ARG A 192 7.98 2.60 2.13
C ARG A 192 8.40 3.22 0.80
N THR A 193 9.26 2.56 0.06
CA THR A 193 9.71 3.03 -1.26
C THR A 193 8.53 3.11 -2.23
N LEU A 194 7.73 2.05 -2.32
CA LEU A 194 6.55 2.02 -3.19
C LEU A 194 5.50 3.07 -2.77
N ALA A 195 5.23 3.21 -1.48
CA ALA A 195 4.30 4.22 -0.97
C ALA A 195 4.77 5.65 -1.26
N ALA A 196 6.06 5.93 -1.21
CA ALA A 196 6.63 7.23 -1.59
C ALA A 196 6.40 7.54 -3.07
N LEU A 197 6.65 6.57 -3.96
CA LEU A 197 6.38 6.72 -5.41
C LEU A 197 4.89 6.95 -5.70
N MET A 198 3.99 6.29 -4.95
CA MET A 198 2.55 6.53 -5.06
C MET A 198 2.17 7.93 -4.62
N SER A 199 2.66 8.37 -3.47
CA SER A 199 2.40 9.72 -2.93
C SER A 199 2.85 10.81 -3.91
N GLU A 200 4.04 10.66 -4.50
CA GLU A 200 4.56 11.58 -5.52
C GLU A 200 3.71 11.57 -6.79
N SER A 201 3.30 10.39 -7.26
CA SER A 201 2.45 10.23 -8.46
C SER A 201 1.09 10.90 -8.28
N LEU A 202 0.49 10.77 -7.10
CA LEU A 202 -0.77 11.45 -6.76
C LEU A 202 -0.58 12.98 -6.76
N ALA A 203 0.46 13.48 -6.11
CA ALA A 203 0.77 14.92 -6.06
C ALA A 203 0.96 15.52 -7.45
N ARG A 204 1.73 14.86 -8.33
CA ARG A 204 1.99 15.29 -9.71
C ARG A 204 0.74 15.35 -10.58
N THR A 205 -0.28 14.60 -10.23
CA THR A 205 -1.55 14.55 -10.98
C THR A 205 -2.66 15.38 -10.35
N GLY A 206 -2.38 16.06 -9.24
CA GLY A 206 -3.34 16.93 -8.55
C GLY A 206 -4.31 16.17 -7.65
N LEU A 207 -4.03 14.90 -7.34
CA LEU A 207 -4.75 14.13 -6.33
C LEU A 207 -4.06 14.27 -4.96
N PRO A 208 -4.80 14.14 -3.85
CA PRO A 208 -4.20 14.26 -2.52
C PRO A 208 -3.20 13.13 -2.27
N PRO A 209 -1.94 13.43 -1.90
CA PRO A 209 -0.94 12.40 -1.58
C PRO A 209 -1.37 11.49 -0.44
N SER A 210 -2.20 11.98 0.47
CA SER A 210 -2.77 11.23 1.59
C SER A 210 -3.89 10.25 1.20
N ALA A 211 -4.25 10.18 -0.09
CA ALA A 211 -5.20 9.15 -0.57
C ALA A 211 -4.62 7.74 -0.47
N VAL A 212 -3.29 7.58 -0.44
CA VAL A 212 -2.64 6.32 -0.11
C VAL A 212 -1.64 6.56 1.01
N GLN A 213 -1.82 5.90 2.13
CA GLN A 213 -0.96 6.02 3.28
C GLN A 213 -0.47 4.65 3.73
N LEU A 214 0.83 4.56 4.04
CA LEU A 214 1.43 3.39 4.64
C LEU A 214 1.61 3.60 6.13
N VAL A 215 1.13 2.65 6.94
CA VAL A 215 1.47 2.59 8.37
C VAL A 215 2.95 2.23 8.49
N SER A 216 3.78 3.21 8.81
CA SER A 216 5.24 3.05 8.87
C SER A 216 5.74 2.43 10.18
N MET A 217 4.87 2.31 11.19
CA MET A 217 5.18 1.65 12.46
C MET A 217 5.04 0.14 12.31
N THR A 218 6.06 -0.59 12.78
CA THR A 218 6.10 -2.05 12.68
C THR A 218 5.37 -2.75 13.83
N ASP A 219 5.01 -2.02 14.88
CA ASP A 219 4.29 -2.56 16.01
C ASP A 219 2.92 -3.13 15.59
N ARG A 220 2.60 -4.30 16.10
CA ARG A 220 1.32 -4.98 15.85
C ARG A 220 0.12 -4.22 16.42
N ALA A 221 0.33 -3.43 17.48
CA ALA A 221 -0.73 -2.59 18.04
C ALA A 221 -1.34 -1.62 17.02
N ALA A 222 -0.61 -1.22 15.98
CA ALA A 222 -1.15 -0.41 14.89
C ALA A 222 -2.32 -1.09 14.16
N VAL A 223 -2.34 -2.44 14.10
CA VAL A 223 -3.45 -3.21 13.54
C VAL A 223 -4.70 -3.01 14.38
N ASP A 224 -4.58 -3.09 15.71
CA ASP A 224 -5.71 -2.95 16.63
C ASP A 224 -6.33 -1.55 16.57
N TYR A 225 -5.50 -0.51 16.42
CA TYR A 225 -6.01 0.85 16.17
C TYR A 225 -6.78 0.92 14.86
N LEU A 226 -6.22 0.37 13.77
CA LEU A 226 -6.83 0.45 12.44
C LEU A 226 -8.19 -0.27 12.38
N ILE A 227 -8.29 -1.49 12.94
CA ILE A 227 -9.52 -2.29 12.88
C ILE A 227 -10.63 -1.78 13.81
N ARG A 228 -10.29 -0.85 14.72
CA ARG A 228 -11.25 -0.25 15.67
C ARG A 228 -11.63 1.19 15.32
N ASP A 229 -10.94 1.82 14.36
CA ASP A 229 -11.18 3.22 13.96
C ASP A 229 -12.39 3.34 13.03
N ARG A 230 -13.59 3.42 13.62
CA ARG A 230 -14.86 3.58 12.90
C ARG A 230 -15.09 5.00 12.38
N GLU A 231 -14.30 5.98 12.82
CA GLU A 231 -14.44 7.37 12.38
C GLU A 231 -13.72 7.61 11.06
N SER A 232 -12.56 6.99 10.91
CA SER A 232 -11.70 7.22 9.74
C SER A 232 -11.71 6.09 8.72
N VAL A 233 -12.10 4.85 9.09
CA VAL A 233 -12.04 3.66 8.22
C VAL A 233 -13.43 3.08 8.00
N ASP A 234 -13.78 2.81 6.76
CA ASP A 234 -15.09 2.28 6.38
C ASP A 234 -15.10 0.75 6.24
N VAL A 235 -13.99 0.18 5.77
CA VAL A 235 -13.86 -1.27 5.51
C VAL A 235 -12.42 -1.70 5.75
N ILE A 236 -12.26 -2.89 6.35
CA ILE A 236 -10.96 -3.59 6.47
C ILE A 236 -10.94 -4.80 5.53
N ILE A 237 -9.83 -4.95 4.80
CA ILE A 237 -9.56 -6.12 3.94
C ILE A 237 -8.27 -6.78 4.43
N PRO A 238 -8.37 -7.88 5.21
CA PRO A 238 -7.19 -8.64 5.62
C PRO A 238 -6.72 -9.58 4.51
N ARG A 239 -5.40 -9.67 4.32
CA ARG A 239 -4.71 -10.53 3.34
C ARG A 239 -3.49 -11.17 4.00
N GLY A 240 -3.68 -12.27 4.70
CA GLY A 240 -2.61 -12.94 5.42
C GLY A 240 -3.03 -14.31 5.94
N GLY A 241 -2.25 -14.86 6.84
CA GLY A 241 -2.49 -16.16 7.44
C GLY A 241 -3.77 -16.21 8.30
N ARG A 242 -4.21 -17.43 8.58
CA ARG A 242 -5.46 -17.71 9.31
C ARG A 242 -5.51 -16.98 10.67
N SER A 243 -4.43 -16.99 11.43
CA SER A 243 -4.37 -16.32 12.74
C SER A 243 -4.63 -14.82 12.68
N LEU A 244 -4.12 -14.13 11.65
CA LEU A 244 -4.39 -12.71 11.42
C LEU A 244 -5.88 -12.48 11.12
N ILE A 245 -6.46 -13.32 10.25
CA ILE A 245 -7.87 -13.18 9.86
C ILE A 245 -8.80 -13.46 11.05
N GLU A 246 -8.49 -14.46 11.88
CA GLU A 246 -9.24 -14.79 13.10
C GLU A 246 -9.16 -13.65 14.12
N HIS A 247 -7.96 -13.11 14.38
CA HIS A 247 -7.78 -11.95 15.26
C HIS A 247 -8.61 -10.75 14.80
N ILE A 248 -8.47 -10.35 13.52
CA ILE A 248 -9.23 -9.23 12.96
C ILE A 248 -10.74 -9.49 13.06
N SER A 249 -11.17 -10.73 12.78
CA SER A 249 -12.59 -11.08 12.83
C SER A 249 -13.19 -11.00 14.23
N ALA A 250 -12.40 -11.27 15.27
CA ALA A 250 -12.82 -11.20 16.66
C ALA A 250 -12.84 -9.77 17.22
N GLU A 251 -11.86 -8.95 16.81
CA GLU A 251 -11.58 -7.67 17.46
C GLU A 251 -12.02 -6.45 16.65
N ALA A 252 -12.34 -6.60 15.36
CA ALA A 252 -12.69 -5.48 14.51
C ALA A 252 -14.04 -4.87 14.90
N ARG A 253 -14.06 -3.54 14.92
CA ARG A 253 -15.28 -2.72 15.02
C ARG A 253 -15.67 -2.10 13.69
N VAL A 254 -14.76 -2.10 12.72
CA VAL A 254 -14.97 -1.71 11.33
C VAL A 254 -15.46 -2.93 10.56
N PRO A 255 -16.36 -2.79 9.58
CA PRO A 255 -16.74 -3.90 8.69
C PRO A 255 -15.52 -4.56 8.04
N VAL A 256 -15.53 -5.91 7.98
CA VAL A 256 -14.41 -6.70 7.45
C VAL A 256 -14.88 -7.51 6.24
N ILE A 257 -14.18 -7.35 5.11
CA ILE A 257 -14.33 -8.23 3.94
C ILE A 257 -13.18 -9.25 3.99
N LYS A 258 -13.49 -10.44 4.48
CA LYS A 258 -12.51 -11.51 4.69
C LYS A 258 -12.75 -12.70 3.78
N HIS A 259 -11.68 -13.43 3.51
CA HIS A 259 -11.74 -14.82 3.07
C HIS A 259 -11.02 -15.69 4.13
N LEU A 260 -11.40 -16.94 4.27
CA LEU A 260 -10.73 -17.86 5.20
C LEU A 260 -9.78 -18.76 4.43
N ASP A 261 -10.30 -19.65 3.62
CA ASP A 261 -9.50 -20.62 2.90
C ASP A 261 -9.83 -20.57 1.40
N GLY A 262 -8.81 -20.77 0.57
CA GLY A 262 -9.02 -21.02 -0.85
C GLY A 262 -9.42 -22.48 -1.04
N ILE A 263 -10.54 -22.70 -1.72
CA ILE A 263 -10.89 -24.05 -2.18
C ILE A 263 -10.20 -24.23 -3.54
N CYS A 264 -9.12 -25.00 -3.54
CA CYS A 264 -8.39 -25.31 -4.76
C CYS A 264 -9.01 -26.55 -5.43
N HIS A 265 -9.18 -26.47 -6.75
CA HIS A 265 -9.66 -27.57 -7.56
C HIS A 265 -8.60 -27.93 -8.58
N VAL A 266 -8.25 -29.21 -8.68
CA VAL A 266 -7.46 -29.76 -9.77
C VAL A 266 -8.41 -30.55 -10.66
N TYR A 267 -8.57 -30.09 -11.90
CA TYR A 267 -9.30 -30.83 -12.91
C TYR A 267 -8.32 -31.67 -13.73
N ILE A 268 -8.55 -32.98 -13.77
CA ILE A 268 -7.76 -33.91 -14.54
C ILE A 268 -8.61 -34.41 -15.69
N ASP A 269 -8.26 -34.01 -16.90
CA ASP A 269 -8.91 -34.46 -18.14
C ASP A 269 -8.52 -35.91 -18.45
N ASP A 270 -9.34 -36.65 -19.19
CA ASP A 270 -9.06 -38.03 -19.59
C ASP A 270 -7.87 -38.17 -20.56
N SER A 271 -7.49 -37.07 -21.23
CA SER A 271 -6.30 -36.97 -22.08
C SER A 271 -5.03 -36.58 -21.32
N ALA A 272 -5.09 -36.32 -20.00
CA ALA A 272 -3.95 -35.86 -19.22
C ALA A 272 -2.90 -36.96 -19.03
N ASP A 273 -1.62 -36.55 -18.95
CA ASP A 273 -0.55 -37.43 -18.49
C ASP A 273 -0.74 -37.74 -17.00
N VAL A 274 -0.90 -39.03 -16.68
CA VAL A 274 -1.26 -39.49 -15.32
C VAL A 274 -0.14 -39.14 -14.32
N ASP A 275 1.14 -39.31 -14.70
CA ASP A 275 2.26 -39.04 -13.79
C ASP A 275 2.39 -37.56 -13.48
N MET A 276 2.11 -36.69 -14.45
CA MET A 276 2.06 -35.25 -14.25
C MET A 276 0.85 -34.87 -13.39
N ALA A 277 -0.32 -35.44 -13.63
CA ALA A 277 -1.52 -35.18 -12.87
C ALA A 277 -1.35 -35.51 -11.39
N VAL A 278 -0.73 -36.64 -11.07
CA VAL A 278 -0.40 -37.04 -9.68
C VAL A 278 0.53 -36.00 -9.04
N ARG A 279 1.61 -35.59 -9.71
CA ARG A 279 2.56 -34.59 -9.17
C ARG A 279 1.94 -33.21 -8.94
N VAL A 280 0.88 -32.86 -9.67
CA VAL A 280 0.18 -31.57 -9.52
C VAL A 280 -0.89 -31.65 -8.43
N ALA A 281 -1.49 -32.84 -8.22
CA ALA A 281 -2.58 -33.02 -7.25
C ALA A 281 -2.09 -33.31 -5.82
N ASP A 282 -0.83 -33.80 -5.67
CA ASP A 282 -0.18 -34.12 -4.40
C ASP A 282 0.55 -32.89 -3.84
#